data_18647da607a265e51c214cc9dec5e477
#
_entry.id   18647da607a265e51c214cc9dec5e477
#
_cell.length_a   1.000
_cell.length_b   1.000
_cell.length_c   1.000
_cell.angle_alpha   90.00
_cell.angle_beta   90.00
_cell.angle_gamma   90.00
#
_symmetry.space_group_name_H-M   'P 1'
#
loop_
_entity.id
_entity.type
_entity.pdbx_description
1 polymer ?
#
loop_
_entity_poly.entity_id
_entity_poly.type
_entity_poly.pdbx_seq_one_letter_code
_entity_poly.pdbx_strand_id
1 'polypeptide(L)'
;MIYTLFALALQAAGPSTMIDSGSLGAIGTQALPAKGCAAYLWNVSGTRVLVAMAGADPAQLRIAVDGKTKDYARTAQSGAGGFGFAAVTEYRGGDVTATLDMTITTRGDLAQGATVMPASLRIDRPGHDTIIVPVGGMIGCV
;
A
#
# COMPACT_ATOMS: atom_id res chain seq x y z
N MET A 1 38.80 -15.52 41.03
CA MET A 1 38.60 -14.90 39.71
C MET A 1 37.32 -15.46 39.12
N ILE A 2 36.31 -14.63 39.06
CA ILE A 2 35.05 -15.01 38.47
C ILE A 2 35.04 -14.52 37.03
N TYR A 3 35.12 -15.43 36.05
CA TYR A 3 34.94 -15.08 34.66
C TYR A 3 33.45 -15.08 34.37
N THR A 4 32.86 -13.89 34.25
CA THR A 4 31.53 -13.73 33.72
C THR A 4 31.58 -13.88 32.20
N LEU A 5 31.17 -15.03 31.73
CA LEU A 5 30.89 -15.24 30.30
C LEU A 5 29.65 -14.42 29.93
N PHE A 6 29.85 -13.29 29.29
CA PHE A 6 28.75 -12.61 28.58
C PHE A 6 28.43 -13.42 27.35
N ALA A 7 27.38 -14.20 27.43
CA ALA A 7 26.77 -14.79 26.23
C ALA A 7 26.11 -13.65 25.43
N LEU A 8 26.77 -13.21 24.36
CA LEU A 8 26.11 -12.38 23.35
C LEU A 8 25.05 -13.25 22.69
N ALA A 9 23.80 -13.07 23.09
CA ALA A 9 22.69 -13.63 22.35
C ALA A 9 22.60 -12.86 21.02
N LEU A 10 23.07 -13.46 19.94
CA LEU A 10 22.79 -12.98 18.58
C LEU A 10 21.30 -13.19 18.34
N GLN A 11 20.53 -12.13 18.49
CA GLN A 11 19.14 -12.15 18.04
C GLN A 11 19.17 -12.11 16.51
N ALA A 12 18.86 -13.22 15.88
CA ALA A 12 18.61 -13.25 14.46
C ALA A 12 17.40 -12.36 14.20
N ALA A 13 17.61 -11.24 13.51
CA ALA A 13 16.50 -10.46 12.99
C ALA A 13 15.70 -11.34 12.02
N GLY A 14 14.41 -11.58 12.31
CA GLY A 14 13.51 -12.25 11.39
C GLY A 14 13.45 -11.51 10.05
N PRO A 15 12.91 -12.12 8.97
CA PRO A 15 12.80 -11.43 7.68
C PRO A 15 12.03 -10.12 7.88
N SER A 16 12.69 -9.02 7.54
CA SER A 16 12.08 -7.69 7.61
C SER A 16 11.02 -7.58 6.54
N THR A 17 9.75 -7.45 6.94
CA THR A 17 8.63 -7.09 6.06
C THR A 17 8.52 -5.58 5.88
N MET A 18 9.37 -4.81 6.54
CA MET A 18 9.44 -3.37 6.41
C MET A 18 10.20 -3.01 5.13
N ILE A 19 9.62 -2.13 4.35
CA ILE A 19 10.28 -1.51 3.20
C ILE A 19 10.99 -0.24 3.65
N ASP A 20 11.92 0.27 2.82
CA ASP A 20 12.67 1.52 3.06
C ASP A 20 11.79 2.79 3.00
N SER A 21 10.61 2.75 3.55
CA SER A 21 9.59 3.80 3.52
C SER A 21 9.01 4.06 4.90
N GLY A 22 9.85 3.93 5.92
CA GLY A 22 9.47 4.18 7.31
C GLY A 22 8.53 3.11 7.85
N SER A 23 7.37 3.53 8.33
CA SER A 23 6.41 2.67 9.01
C SER A 23 5.44 1.92 8.10
N LEU A 24 5.49 2.15 6.77
CA LEU A 24 4.68 1.41 5.81
C LEU A 24 5.30 0.03 5.54
N GLY A 25 4.51 -1.03 5.66
CA GLY A 25 4.96 -2.40 5.47
C GLY A 25 4.18 -3.16 4.40
N ALA A 26 4.55 -4.43 4.21
CA ALA A 26 3.85 -5.34 3.32
C ALA A 26 2.50 -5.75 3.93
N ILE A 27 1.51 -5.93 3.08
CA ILE A 27 0.19 -6.41 3.50
C ILE A 27 -0.01 -7.91 3.27
N GLY A 28 0.98 -8.58 2.67
CA GLY A 28 0.89 -10.00 2.34
C GLY A 28 -0.01 -10.29 1.14
N THR A 29 -0.22 -11.57 0.88
CA THR A 29 -1.07 -12.02 -0.23
C THR A 29 -2.51 -11.62 0.01
N GLN A 30 -3.15 -11.03 -0.99
CA GLN A 30 -4.54 -10.61 -0.97
C GLN A 30 -5.36 -11.43 -1.96
N ALA A 31 -6.59 -11.77 -1.57
CA ALA A 31 -7.53 -12.39 -2.46
C ALA A 31 -8.09 -11.38 -3.47
N LEU A 32 -8.51 -11.86 -4.63
CA LEU A 32 -9.30 -11.07 -5.57
C LEU A 32 -10.65 -10.68 -4.93
N PRO A 33 -11.22 -9.51 -5.27
CA PRO A 33 -12.54 -9.16 -4.79
C PRO A 33 -13.58 -10.14 -5.31
N ALA A 34 -14.66 -10.32 -4.55
CA ALA A 34 -15.77 -11.19 -4.99
C ALA A 34 -16.47 -10.64 -6.22
N LYS A 35 -16.52 -9.32 -6.35
CA LYS A 35 -17.05 -8.58 -7.50
C LYS A 35 -16.42 -7.19 -7.56
N GLY A 36 -16.46 -6.59 -8.75
CA GLY A 36 -15.92 -5.25 -8.97
C GLY A 36 -14.43 -5.23 -9.17
N CYS A 37 -13.81 -4.08 -8.94
CA CYS A 37 -12.41 -3.84 -9.24
C CYS A 37 -11.61 -3.56 -7.98
N ALA A 38 -10.35 -3.99 -7.98
CA ALA A 38 -9.37 -3.64 -6.96
C ALA A 38 -8.02 -3.33 -7.61
N ALA A 39 -7.30 -2.38 -7.03
CA ALA A 39 -5.94 -2.04 -7.41
C ALA A 39 -4.95 -2.69 -6.44
N TYR A 40 -3.98 -3.41 -6.99
CA TYR A 40 -2.91 -4.07 -6.23
C TYR A 40 -1.62 -3.32 -6.52
N LEU A 41 -1.00 -2.79 -5.48
CA LEU A 41 0.12 -1.86 -5.61
C LEU A 41 1.34 -2.35 -4.86
N TRP A 42 2.45 -2.47 -5.59
CA TRP A 42 3.76 -2.85 -5.07
C TRP A 42 4.65 -1.60 -5.00
N ASN A 43 5.59 -1.58 -4.06
CA ASN A 43 6.64 -0.57 -4.09
C ASN A 43 7.51 -0.80 -5.33
N VAL A 44 8.00 0.28 -5.95
CA VAL A 44 8.79 0.21 -7.20
C VAL A 44 10.28 0.37 -6.95
N SER A 45 10.70 0.66 -5.72
CA SER A 45 12.10 0.78 -5.32
C SER A 45 12.47 -0.28 -4.29
N GLY A 46 13.66 -0.86 -4.42
CA GLY A 46 14.11 -1.93 -3.53
C GLY A 46 13.41 -3.26 -3.80
N THR A 47 13.27 -4.08 -2.77
CA THR A 47 12.53 -5.35 -2.86
C THR A 47 11.05 -5.09 -3.08
N ARG A 48 10.50 -5.68 -4.13
CA ARG A 48 9.07 -5.55 -4.45
C ARG A 48 8.23 -6.33 -3.47
N VAL A 49 7.38 -5.63 -2.74
CA VAL A 49 6.37 -6.19 -1.86
C VAL A 49 5.03 -5.52 -2.12
N LEU A 50 3.94 -6.25 -1.90
CA LEU A 50 2.60 -5.69 -1.99
C LEU A 50 2.37 -4.79 -0.78
N VAL A 51 2.21 -3.49 -0.99
CA VAL A 51 2.09 -2.49 0.07
C VAL A 51 0.69 -1.92 0.21
N ALA A 52 -0.14 -2.03 -0.81
CA ALA A 52 -1.49 -1.50 -0.78
C ALA A 52 -2.45 -2.27 -1.67
N MET A 53 -3.70 -2.33 -1.25
CA MET A 53 -4.83 -2.78 -2.06
C MET A 53 -5.96 -1.77 -1.91
N ALA A 54 -6.38 -1.18 -3.02
CA ALA A 54 -7.51 -0.26 -3.03
C ALA A 54 -8.72 -0.93 -3.68
N GLY A 55 -9.86 -0.93 -2.98
CA GLY A 55 -11.13 -1.38 -3.52
C GLY A 55 -11.90 -0.23 -4.15
N ALA A 56 -12.63 -0.50 -5.23
CA ALA A 56 -13.48 0.49 -5.85
C ALA A 56 -14.84 0.60 -5.15
N ASP A 57 -15.41 -0.53 -4.73
CA ASP A 57 -16.69 -0.60 -4.03
C ASP A 57 -16.71 -1.82 -3.07
N PRO A 58 -16.69 -1.62 -1.77
CA PRO A 58 -16.58 -0.34 -1.07
C PRO A 58 -15.24 0.35 -1.32
N ALA A 59 -15.27 1.69 -1.37
CA ALA A 59 -14.09 2.50 -1.63
C ALA A 59 -13.23 2.62 -0.37
N GLN A 60 -12.21 1.78 -0.29
CA GLN A 60 -11.28 1.73 0.85
C GLN A 60 -9.89 1.31 0.40
N LEU A 61 -8.91 1.66 1.22
CA LEU A 61 -7.51 1.35 1.02
C LEU A 61 -7.02 0.46 2.16
N ARG A 62 -6.41 -0.66 1.82
CA ARG A 62 -5.73 -1.54 2.79
C ARG A 62 -4.24 -1.30 2.74
N ILE A 63 -3.68 -0.90 3.86
CA ILE A 63 -2.25 -0.71 4.08
C ILE A 63 -1.85 -1.18 5.47
N ALA A 64 -0.56 -1.45 5.67
CA ALA A 64 0.03 -1.78 6.96
C ALA A 64 0.87 -0.60 7.46
N VAL A 65 0.45 0.02 8.54
CA VAL A 65 1.17 1.11 9.20
C VAL A 65 1.60 0.64 10.59
N ASP A 66 2.89 0.74 10.89
CA ASP A 66 3.48 0.25 12.14
C ASP A 66 3.14 -1.23 12.43
N GLY A 67 3.16 -2.05 11.38
CA GLY A 67 2.89 -3.48 11.47
C GLY A 67 1.41 -3.86 11.59
N LYS A 68 0.49 -2.90 11.52
CA LYS A 68 -0.96 -3.14 11.60
C LYS A 68 -1.61 -2.92 10.24
N THR A 69 -2.17 -3.98 9.69
CA THR A 69 -2.95 -3.92 8.46
C THR A 69 -4.38 -3.50 8.79
N LYS A 70 -4.84 -2.42 8.14
CA LYS A 70 -6.19 -1.86 8.32
C LYS A 70 -6.75 -1.37 7.00
N ASP A 71 -8.07 -1.26 6.96
CA ASP A 71 -8.80 -0.64 5.86
C ASP A 71 -9.19 0.79 6.24
N TYR A 72 -8.93 1.71 5.32
CA TYR A 72 -9.20 3.14 5.49
C TYR A 72 -10.25 3.56 4.46
N ALA A 73 -11.31 4.20 4.92
CA ALA A 73 -12.41 4.61 4.05
C ALA A 73 -12.03 5.86 3.23
N ARG A 74 -12.53 5.93 2.01
CA ARG A 74 -12.38 7.12 1.17
C ARG A 74 -13.11 8.31 1.77
N THR A 75 -12.43 9.46 1.79
CA THR A 75 -12.97 10.74 2.27
C THR A 75 -13.07 11.81 1.19
N ALA A 76 -12.23 11.71 0.14
CA ALA A 76 -12.24 12.64 -0.97
C ALA A 76 -11.63 11.99 -2.21
N GLN A 77 -11.97 12.52 -3.38
CA GLN A 77 -11.39 12.10 -4.64
C GLN A 77 -11.42 13.23 -5.65
N SER A 78 -10.50 13.21 -6.61
CA SER A 78 -10.42 14.20 -7.68
C SER A 78 -9.72 13.64 -8.91
N GLY A 79 -10.01 14.25 -10.07
CA GLY A 79 -9.40 13.90 -11.34
C GLY A 79 -10.01 12.67 -12.00
N ALA A 80 -9.73 12.55 -13.29
CA ALA A 80 -10.22 11.44 -14.10
C ALA A 80 -9.41 10.17 -13.81
N GLY A 81 -10.10 9.06 -13.65
CA GLY A 81 -9.52 7.75 -13.45
C GLY A 81 -10.18 6.70 -14.33
N GLY A 82 -10.47 5.54 -13.78
CA GLY A 82 -11.14 4.46 -14.48
C GLY A 82 -11.38 3.29 -13.54
N PHE A 83 -12.22 2.36 -13.96
CA PHE A 83 -12.51 1.15 -13.18
C PHE A 83 -13.09 1.42 -11.78
N GLY A 84 -13.76 2.55 -11.60
CA GLY A 84 -14.30 2.99 -10.31
C GLY A 84 -13.32 3.78 -9.44
N PHE A 85 -12.13 4.09 -9.95
CA PHE A 85 -11.11 4.90 -9.26
C PHE A 85 -11.00 6.29 -9.89
N ALA A 86 -10.72 7.29 -9.04
CA ALA A 86 -10.27 8.61 -9.47
C ALA A 86 -8.76 8.64 -9.64
N ALA A 87 -8.22 9.71 -10.23
CA ALA A 87 -6.78 9.89 -10.33
C ALA A 87 -6.13 10.07 -8.97
N VAL A 88 -6.76 10.84 -8.08
CA VAL A 88 -6.30 11.07 -6.71
C VAL A 88 -7.42 10.74 -5.74
N THR A 89 -7.12 9.94 -4.74
CA THR A 89 -8.09 9.56 -3.71
C THR A 89 -7.47 9.72 -2.32
N GLU A 90 -8.21 10.34 -1.42
CA GLU A 90 -7.85 10.45 -0.02
C GLU A 90 -8.66 9.44 0.81
N TYR A 91 -7.95 8.76 1.70
CA TYR A 91 -8.51 7.79 2.64
C TYR A 91 -8.14 8.19 4.06
N ARG A 92 -9.02 7.97 5.02
CA ARG A 92 -8.75 8.26 6.43
C ARG A 92 -9.20 7.14 7.34
N GLY A 93 -8.43 6.95 8.40
CA GLY A 93 -8.79 6.08 9.53
C GLY A 93 -7.95 6.45 10.74
N GLY A 94 -8.61 6.70 11.89
CA GLY A 94 -7.93 7.19 13.07
C GLY A 94 -7.21 8.51 12.81
N ASP A 95 -5.91 8.54 13.09
CA ASP A 95 -5.05 9.71 12.85
C ASP A 95 -4.27 9.64 11.52
N VAL A 96 -4.53 8.60 10.72
CA VAL A 96 -3.84 8.38 9.43
C VAL A 96 -4.66 8.95 8.29
N THR A 97 -3.99 9.75 7.45
CA THR A 97 -4.49 10.18 6.14
C THR A 97 -3.59 9.59 5.07
N ALA A 98 -4.17 8.84 4.15
CA ALA A 98 -3.47 8.25 3.02
C ALA A 98 -3.98 8.87 1.72
N THR A 99 -3.07 9.34 0.87
CA THR A 99 -3.42 9.90 -0.44
C THR A 99 -2.78 9.03 -1.52
N LEU A 100 -3.62 8.46 -2.36
CA LEU A 100 -3.21 7.61 -3.47
C LEU A 100 -3.39 8.38 -4.78
N ASP A 101 -2.28 8.60 -5.47
CA ASP A 101 -2.23 9.23 -6.79
C ASP A 101 -1.87 8.15 -7.81
N MET A 102 -2.75 7.92 -8.79
CA MET A 102 -2.59 6.85 -9.78
C MET A 102 -2.73 7.37 -11.20
N THR A 103 -1.81 6.98 -12.06
CA THR A 103 -2.00 7.03 -13.51
C THR A 103 -2.47 5.65 -13.98
N ILE A 104 -3.71 5.57 -14.44
CA ILE A 104 -4.35 4.33 -14.87
C ILE A 104 -4.28 4.24 -16.39
N THR A 105 -3.66 3.18 -16.90
CA THR A 105 -3.49 2.96 -18.33
C THR A 105 -4.17 1.66 -18.73
N THR A 106 -5.17 1.77 -19.61
CA THR A 106 -5.82 0.62 -20.23
C THR A 106 -4.90 -0.01 -21.26
N ARG A 107 -4.91 -1.34 -21.32
CA ARG A 107 -4.20 -2.12 -22.33
C ARG A 107 -5.19 -2.99 -23.08
N GLY A 108 -5.04 -3.08 -24.41
CA GLY A 108 -5.93 -3.87 -25.25
C GLY A 108 -5.91 -5.38 -25.00
N ASP A 109 -4.81 -5.87 -24.36
CA ASP A 109 -4.67 -7.27 -23.95
C ASP A 109 -5.28 -7.58 -22.57
N LEU A 110 -5.76 -6.55 -21.84
CA LEU A 110 -6.41 -6.68 -20.54
C LEU A 110 -7.89 -6.35 -20.65
N ALA A 111 -8.73 -7.37 -20.78
CA ALA A 111 -10.17 -7.18 -20.95
C ALA A 111 -10.86 -6.68 -19.68
N GLN A 112 -10.34 -7.04 -18.50
CA GLN A 112 -10.95 -6.76 -17.18
C GLN A 112 -9.95 -6.10 -16.24
N GLY A 113 -9.12 -5.18 -16.75
CA GLY A 113 -8.13 -4.56 -15.93
C GLY A 113 -7.33 -3.47 -16.60
N ALA A 114 -6.39 -2.93 -15.85
CA ALA A 114 -5.49 -1.86 -16.28
C ALA A 114 -4.16 -1.96 -15.55
N THR A 115 -3.16 -1.26 -16.08
CA THR A 115 -1.90 -1.03 -15.37
C THR A 115 -1.96 0.30 -14.63
N VAL A 116 -1.27 0.36 -13.48
CA VAL A 116 -1.14 1.58 -12.66
C VAL A 116 0.33 1.92 -12.58
N MET A 117 0.74 2.97 -13.30
CA MET A 117 2.11 3.46 -13.29
C MET A 117 2.22 4.76 -14.10
N PRO A 118 2.84 5.84 -13.57
CA PRO A 118 3.33 5.96 -12.21
C PRO A 118 2.22 6.13 -11.18
N ALA A 119 2.55 5.84 -9.93
CA ALA A 119 1.67 6.07 -8.80
C ALA A 119 2.47 6.39 -7.55
N SER A 120 1.84 7.04 -6.60
CA SER A 120 2.44 7.32 -5.30
C SER A 120 1.42 7.16 -4.18
N LEU A 121 1.90 6.71 -3.04
CA LEU A 121 1.13 6.61 -1.81
C LEU A 121 1.77 7.54 -0.78
N ARG A 122 1.00 8.51 -0.31
CA ARG A 122 1.41 9.46 0.72
C ARG A 122 0.70 9.14 2.02
N ILE A 123 1.45 9.04 3.11
CA ILE A 123 0.93 8.79 4.45
C ILE A 123 1.25 9.99 5.34
N ASP A 124 0.23 10.60 5.91
CA ASP A 124 0.33 11.70 6.86
C ASP A 124 -0.25 11.28 8.20
N ARG A 125 0.48 11.56 9.27
CA ARG A 125 0.05 11.36 10.65
C ARG A 125 0.55 12.51 11.52
N PRO A 126 -0.26 13.01 12.50
CA PRO A 126 0.21 14.00 13.45
C PRO A 126 1.45 13.53 14.20
N GLY A 127 2.46 14.39 14.33
CA GLY A 127 3.71 14.08 15.05
C GLY A 127 4.67 13.12 14.36
N HIS A 128 4.39 12.74 13.11
CA HIS A 128 5.26 11.89 12.30
C HIS A 128 5.62 12.59 10.99
N ASP A 129 6.78 12.26 10.45
CA ASP A 129 7.16 12.73 9.12
C ASP A 129 6.23 12.14 8.06
N THR A 130 5.92 12.92 7.04
CA THR A 130 5.19 12.44 5.88
C THR A 130 5.99 11.38 5.14
N ILE A 131 5.35 10.25 4.83
CA ILE A 131 5.93 9.18 4.03
C ILE A 131 5.36 9.26 2.63
N ILE A 132 6.22 9.23 1.61
CA ILE A 132 5.81 9.14 0.20
C ILE A 132 6.51 7.94 -0.41
N VAL A 133 5.72 6.99 -0.91
CA VAL A 133 6.22 5.76 -1.50
C VAL A 133 5.80 5.70 -2.96
N PRO A 134 6.76 5.63 -3.91
CA PRO A 134 6.42 5.32 -5.29
C PRO A 134 5.89 3.88 -5.36
N VAL A 135 4.75 3.73 -5.98
CA VAL A 135 4.10 2.43 -6.15
C VAL A 135 3.68 2.23 -7.61
N GLY A 136 3.36 1.01 -7.94
CA GLY A 136 2.82 0.65 -9.24
C GLY A 136 2.22 -0.73 -9.18
N GLY A 137 1.38 -1.05 -10.13
CA GLY A 137 0.74 -2.35 -10.13
C GLY A 137 -0.36 -2.48 -11.16
N MET A 138 -1.44 -3.10 -10.75
CA MET A 138 -2.53 -3.49 -11.65
C MET A 138 -3.88 -3.31 -10.98
N ILE A 139 -4.86 -2.97 -11.80
CA ILE A 139 -6.28 -3.10 -11.45
C ILE A 139 -6.79 -4.39 -12.07
N GLY A 140 -7.46 -5.20 -11.27
CA GLY A 140 -8.18 -6.38 -11.71
C GLY A 140 -9.65 -6.28 -11.33
N CYS A 141 -10.53 -6.77 -12.21
CA CYS A 141 -11.97 -6.73 -12.02
C CYS A 141 -12.57 -8.14 -12.14
N VAL A 142 -13.61 -8.38 -11.39
CA VAL A 142 -14.38 -9.65 -11.41
C VAL A 142 -15.84 -9.39 -11.75
#